data_f451b56485b39499a15022da06867454
#
_entry.id   f451b56485b39499a15022da06867454
#
_cell.length_a   1.000
_cell.length_b   1.000
_cell.length_c   1.000
_cell.angle_alpha   90.00
_cell.angle_beta   90.00
_cell.angle_gamma   90.00
#
_symmetry.space_group_name_H-M   'P 1'
#
loop_
_entity.id
_entity.type
_entity.pdbx_description
1 polymer ?
#
loop_
_entity_poly.entity_id
_entity_poly.type
_entity_poly.pdbx_seq_one_letter_code
_entity_poly.pdbx_strand_id
1 'polypeptide(L)'
;MNRYHIISAILCLSGTSSLLAQTVVNRAALGMFQPILEAADNPENPLTEPKIDLGRMLYYDTRLSKNRSVSCNTCHDLASYGDDGRDTSKGIHDQLGGRSAPTVYNAAIHIAQFWDGRA
;
A
#
# COMPACT_ATOMS: atom_id res chain seq x y z
N MET A 1 -44.50 46.52 -47.73
CA MET A 1 -43.08 46.83 -47.37
C MET A 1 -42.76 46.11 -46.06
N ASN A 2 -42.19 44.91 -46.17
CA ASN A 2 -41.84 44.07 -45.01
C ASN A 2 -40.31 44.12 -44.77
N ARG A 3 -39.92 44.69 -43.66
CA ARG A 3 -38.49 44.69 -43.23
C ARG A 3 -38.27 43.54 -42.27
N TYR A 4 -37.57 42.49 -42.70
CA TYR A 4 -37.12 41.43 -41.87
C TYR A 4 -35.81 41.84 -41.18
N HIS A 5 -35.82 41.93 -39.85
CA HIS A 5 -34.62 42.09 -39.05
C HIS A 5 -34.01 40.68 -38.84
N ILE A 6 -32.85 40.46 -39.44
CA ILE A 6 -32.04 39.29 -39.20
C ILE A 6 -31.23 39.55 -37.92
N ILE A 7 -31.57 38.88 -36.84
CA ILE A 7 -30.80 38.88 -35.60
C ILE A 7 -29.72 37.78 -35.75
N SER A 8 -28.49 38.27 -35.99
CA SER A 8 -27.33 37.37 -35.96
C SER A 8 -26.98 37.01 -34.49
N ALA A 9 -27.28 35.76 -34.10
CA ALA A 9 -26.82 35.25 -32.83
C ALA A 9 -25.32 34.87 -32.94
N ILE A 10 -24.46 35.65 -32.31
CA ILE A 10 -23.04 35.31 -32.14
C ILE A 10 -22.95 34.29 -31.02
N LEU A 11 -22.70 33.02 -31.40
CA LEU A 11 -22.44 31.94 -30.46
C LEU A 11 -21.00 32.04 -29.97
N CYS A 12 -20.78 32.63 -28.78
CA CYS A 12 -19.50 32.61 -28.11
C CYS A 12 -19.23 31.20 -27.61
N LEU A 13 -18.44 30.40 -28.36
CA LEU A 13 -17.85 29.17 -27.87
C LEU A 13 -16.71 29.54 -26.89
N SER A 14 -17.03 29.64 -25.61
CA SER A 14 -16.04 29.67 -24.54
C SER A 14 -15.42 28.28 -24.40
N GLY A 15 -14.36 28.06 -25.19
CA GLY A 15 -13.50 26.89 -25.02
C GLY A 15 -12.79 26.94 -23.68
N THR A 16 -13.27 26.23 -22.68
CA THR A 16 -12.52 25.97 -21.45
C THR A 16 -11.35 25.07 -21.79
N SER A 17 -10.20 25.63 -22.10
CA SER A 17 -8.94 24.87 -22.18
C SER A 17 -8.60 24.40 -20.77
N SER A 18 -8.95 23.15 -20.46
CA SER A 18 -8.40 22.48 -19.30
C SER A 18 -6.89 22.34 -19.49
N LEU A 19 -6.14 23.26 -18.90
CA LEU A 19 -4.70 23.05 -18.70
C LEU A 19 -4.54 21.87 -17.74
N LEU A 20 -4.41 20.67 -18.29
CA LEU A 20 -3.87 19.54 -17.53
C LEU A 20 -2.43 19.92 -17.20
N ALA A 21 -2.18 20.28 -15.95
CA ALA A 21 -0.84 20.47 -15.43
C ALA A 21 -0.13 19.10 -15.54
N GLN A 22 0.59 18.90 -16.63
CA GLN A 22 1.48 17.76 -16.77
C GLN A 22 2.61 17.97 -15.77
N THR A 23 2.56 17.23 -14.67
CA THR A 23 3.68 17.19 -13.73
C THR A 23 4.86 16.57 -14.48
N VAL A 24 5.76 17.41 -14.93
CA VAL A 24 7.00 16.95 -15.58
C VAL A 24 7.84 16.31 -14.48
N VAL A 25 7.85 14.98 -14.43
CA VAL A 25 8.71 14.24 -13.51
C VAL A 25 10.16 14.44 -13.93
N ASN A 26 10.95 15.03 -13.05
CA ASN A 26 12.38 15.21 -13.31
C ASN A 26 13.08 13.84 -13.29
N ARG A 27 13.46 13.34 -14.48
CA ARG A 27 14.12 12.03 -14.63
C ARG A 27 15.44 11.94 -13.88
N ALA A 28 16.17 13.05 -13.71
CA ALA A 28 17.40 13.06 -12.94
C ALA A 28 17.13 12.81 -11.44
N ALA A 29 16.01 13.32 -10.91
CA ALA A 29 15.59 13.06 -9.54
C ALA A 29 15.16 11.60 -9.32
N LEU A 30 14.70 10.91 -10.37
CA LEU A 30 14.36 9.48 -10.30
C LEU A 30 15.59 8.58 -10.16
N GLY A 31 16.80 9.05 -10.50
CA GLY A 31 18.03 8.27 -10.40
C GLY A 31 18.38 7.83 -8.96
N MET A 32 17.82 8.49 -7.94
CA MET A 32 17.99 8.09 -6.55
C MET A 32 17.04 6.95 -6.12
N PHE A 33 16.01 6.65 -6.92
CA PHE A 33 15.08 5.56 -6.67
C PHE A 33 15.50 4.35 -7.49
N GLN A 34 15.40 3.19 -6.89
CA GLN A 34 15.61 1.92 -7.56
C GLN A 34 14.30 1.13 -7.59
N PRO A 35 14.07 0.30 -8.61
CA PRO A 35 12.96 -0.65 -8.57
C PRO A 35 13.04 -1.53 -7.32
N ILE A 36 11.89 -1.83 -6.74
CA ILE A 36 11.82 -2.81 -5.64
C ILE A 36 12.32 -4.16 -6.15
N LEU A 37 13.14 -4.81 -5.34
CA LEU A 37 13.65 -6.14 -5.66
C LEU A 37 12.49 -7.14 -5.79
N GLU A 38 12.59 -8.02 -6.77
CA GLU A 38 11.61 -9.11 -6.96
C GLU A 38 11.60 -10.08 -5.78
N ALA A 39 12.75 -10.29 -5.15
CA ALA A 39 12.92 -11.09 -3.95
C ALA A 39 13.97 -10.46 -3.03
N ALA A 40 13.71 -10.52 -1.72
CA ALA A 40 14.71 -10.20 -0.70
C ALA A 40 15.49 -11.48 -0.39
N ASP A 41 16.47 -11.79 -1.25
CA ASP A 41 17.27 -13.01 -1.09
C ASP A 41 18.33 -12.81 -0.02
N ASN A 42 18.50 -13.85 0.83
CA ASN A 42 19.54 -13.92 1.83
C ASN A 42 20.41 -15.16 1.55
N PRO A 43 21.69 -15.00 1.18
CA PRO A 43 22.58 -16.13 0.89
C PRO A 43 22.72 -17.15 2.03
N GLU A 44 22.60 -16.68 3.28
CA GLU A 44 22.66 -17.57 4.47
C GLU A 44 21.34 -18.32 4.71
N ASN A 45 20.24 -17.86 4.10
CA ASN A 45 18.94 -18.49 4.19
C ASN A 45 18.18 -18.33 2.85
N PRO A 46 18.62 -18.99 1.79
CA PRO A 46 18.07 -18.82 0.45
C PRO A 46 16.57 -19.15 0.41
N LEU A 47 15.83 -18.37 -0.38
CA LEU A 47 14.42 -18.62 -0.66
C LEU A 47 14.29 -19.89 -1.50
N THR A 48 13.35 -20.75 -1.12
CA THR A 48 12.93 -21.92 -1.89
C THR A 48 11.43 -22.03 -1.87
N GLU A 49 10.82 -22.63 -2.89
CA GLU A 49 9.36 -22.81 -2.96
C GLU A 49 8.78 -23.46 -1.69
N PRO A 50 9.39 -24.55 -1.12
CA PRO A 50 8.88 -25.11 0.13
C PRO A 50 8.93 -24.14 1.32
N LYS A 51 9.94 -23.25 1.39
CA LYS A 51 10.00 -22.23 2.46
C LYS A 51 8.95 -21.15 2.27
N ILE A 52 8.69 -20.74 1.03
CA ILE A 52 7.66 -19.77 0.69
C ILE A 52 6.28 -20.32 1.06
N ASP A 53 6.01 -21.57 0.70
CA ASP A 53 4.75 -22.23 1.04
C ASP A 53 4.59 -22.41 2.55
N LEU A 54 5.64 -22.80 3.25
CA LEU A 54 5.63 -22.88 4.71
C LEU A 54 5.34 -21.50 5.33
N GLY A 55 6.01 -20.44 4.86
CA GLY A 55 5.80 -19.07 5.33
C GLY A 55 4.35 -18.63 5.13
N ARG A 56 3.76 -18.94 3.97
CA ARG A 56 2.35 -18.66 3.68
C ARG A 56 1.43 -19.39 4.65
N MET A 57 1.66 -20.68 4.90
CA MET A 57 0.86 -21.45 5.86
C MET A 57 0.99 -20.89 7.27
N LEU A 58 2.21 -20.57 7.73
CA LEU A 58 2.46 -20.02 9.06
C LEU A 58 1.81 -18.64 9.25
N TYR A 59 1.76 -17.83 8.22
CA TYR A 59 1.16 -16.49 8.27
C TYR A 59 -0.32 -16.50 8.66
N TYR A 60 -1.05 -17.51 8.25
CA TYR A 60 -2.47 -17.71 8.56
C TYR A 60 -2.72 -18.65 9.75
N ASP A 61 -1.68 -19.27 10.28
CA ASP A 61 -1.82 -20.30 11.29
C ASP A 61 -2.04 -19.73 12.69
N THR A 62 -3.25 -19.87 13.19
CA THR A 62 -3.62 -19.41 14.54
C THR A 62 -2.97 -20.25 15.67
N ARG A 63 -2.44 -21.45 15.36
CA ARG A 63 -1.76 -22.30 16.35
C ARG A 63 -0.50 -21.68 16.94
N LEU A 64 0.06 -20.65 16.27
CA LEU A 64 1.20 -19.87 16.75
C LEU A 64 0.85 -18.93 17.90
N SER A 65 -0.43 -18.64 18.13
CA SER A 65 -0.88 -17.82 19.26
C SER A 65 -1.25 -18.68 20.46
N LYS A 66 -1.08 -18.14 21.67
CA LYS A 66 -1.25 -18.86 22.94
C LYS A 66 -2.61 -19.54 23.09
N ASN A 67 -3.66 -18.89 22.62
CA ASN A 67 -5.04 -19.38 22.70
C ASN A 67 -5.62 -19.80 21.35
N ARG A 68 -4.80 -19.82 20.29
CA ARG A 68 -5.18 -20.15 18.91
C ARG A 68 -6.25 -19.26 18.31
N SER A 69 -6.35 -17.99 18.74
CA SER A 69 -7.40 -17.06 18.26
C SER A 69 -6.90 -16.07 17.23
N VAL A 70 -5.59 -15.83 17.13
CA VAL A 70 -5.00 -14.85 16.23
C VAL A 70 -3.86 -15.47 15.42
N SER A 71 -3.70 -14.99 14.18
CA SER A 71 -2.58 -15.28 13.29
C SER A 71 -1.87 -13.96 12.93
N CYS A 72 -0.81 -14.02 12.13
CA CYS A 72 -0.19 -12.79 11.60
C CYS A 72 -1.20 -11.98 10.79
N ASN A 73 -1.99 -12.64 9.95
CA ASN A 73 -3.02 -11.99 9.12
C ASN A 73 -4.11 -11.28 9.95
N THR A 74 -4.29 -11.61 11.22
CA THR A 74 -5.30 -10.97 12.07
C THR A 74 -5.04 -9.47 12.27
N CYS A 75 -3.75 -9.08 12.37
CA CYS A 75 -3.32 -7.69 12.54
C CYS A 75 -2.69 -7.12 11.27
N HIS A 76 -2.24 -7.99 10.36
CA HIS A 76 -1.59 -7.61 9.11
C HIS A 76 -2.34 -8.23 7.93
N ASP A 77 -3.62 -7.86 7.79
CA ASP A 77 -4.49 -8.43 6.76
C ASP A 77 -4.00 -8.07 5.35
N LEU A 78 -3.60 -9.09 4.59
CA LEU A 78 -3.10 -8.89 3.23
C LEU A 78 -4.17 -8.33 2.28
N ALA A 79 -5.45 -8.57 2.54
CA ALA A 79 -6.53 -7.96 1.76
C ALA A 79 -6.72 -6.46 2.06
N SER A 80 -6.17 -5.99 3.20
CA SER A 80 -6.24 -4.60 3.68
C SER A 80 -4.85 -3.95 3.72
N TYR A 81 -4.04 -4.18 2.69
CA TYR A 81 -2.67 -3.63 2.56
C TYR A 81 -1.70 -4.05 3.67
N GLY A 82 -1.96 -5.16 4.34
CA GLY A 82 -1.13 -5.68 5.45
C GLY A 82 -1.33 -4.94 6.76
N ASP A 83 -2.49 -4.35 6.97
CA ASP A 83 -2.94 -3.60 8.15
C ASP A 83 -4.33 -4.09 8.57
N ASP A 84 -4.73 -3.88 9.83
CA ASP A 84 -6.07 -4.20 10.34
C ASP A 84 -7.02 -2.98 10.37
N GLY A 85 -6.59 -1.83 9.87
CA GLY A 85 -7.36 -0.59 9.80
C GLY A 85 -7.71 0.02 11.15
N ARG A 86 -6.98 -0.31 12.21
CA ARG A 86 -7.24 0.15 13.60
C ARG A 86 -6.14 1.07 14.09
N ASP A 87 -6.48 2.00 14.97
CA ASP A 87 -5.51 2.84 15.67
C ASP A 87 -4.55 1.99 16.51
N THR A 88 -5.04 0.89 17.08
CA THR A 88 -4.26 -0.11 17.79
C THR A 88 -4.82 -1.49 17.50
N SER A 89 -3.93 -2.45 17.20
CA SER A 89 -4.33 -3.82 16.92
C SER A 89 -4.80 -4.54 18.20
N LYS A 90 -5.69 -5.51 18.00
CA LYS A 90 -6.17 -6.39 19.08
C LYS A 90 -5.41 -7.72 19.06
N GLY A 91 -4.83 -8.06 20.20
CA GLY A 91 -4.25 -9.38 20.44
C GLY A 91 -5.22 -10.38 21.05
N ILE A 92 -4.66 -11.43 21.63
CA ILE A 92 -5.44 -12.45 22.37
C ILE A 92 -6.20 -11.80 23.54
N HIS A 93 -7.37 -12.35 23.86
CA HIS A 93 -8.25 -11.83 24.92
C HIS A 93 -8.62 -10.34 24.73
N ASP A 94 -8.72 -9.88 23.47
CA ASP A 94 -9.04 -8.48 23.12
C ASP A 94 -8.08 -7.44 23.70
N GLN A 95 -6.89 -7.84 24.12
CA GLN A 95 -5.86 -6.90 24.59
C GLN A 95 -5.47 -5.95 23.44
N LEU A 96 -5.43 -4.66 23.73
CA LEU A 96 -5.04 -3.65 22.76
C LEU A 96 -3.52 -3.48 22.75
N GLY A 97 -2.95 -3.39 21.56
CA GLY A 97 -1.59 -2.94 21.37
C GLY A 97 -1.41 -1.46 21.67
N GLY A 98 -0.17 -0.98 21.67
CA GLY A 98 0.14 0.44 21.88
C GLY A 98 0.17 1.27 20.60
N ARG A 99 0.07 0.64 19.43
CA ARG A 99 0.23 1.26 18.11
C ARG A 99 -0.59 0.51 17.06
N SER A 100 -0.87 1.18 15.94
CA SER A 100 -1.40 0.54 14.73
C SER A 100 -0.41 -0.50 14.19
N ALA A 101 -0.91 -1.53 13.54
CA ALA A 101 -0.08 -2.48 12.81
C ALA A 101 0.55 -1.79 11.59
N PRO A 102 1.87 -1.82 11.42
CA PRO A 102 2.47 -1.36 10.15
C PRO A 102 2.15 -2.35 9.05
N THR A 103 2.13 -1.88 7.80
CA THR A 103 2.03 -2.79 6.66
C THR A 103 3.18 -3.82 6.66
N VAL A 104 2.88 -5.03 6.24
CA VAL A 104 3.90 -6.08 6.00
C VAL A 104 4.35 -6.12 4.54
N TYR A 105 3.75 -5.31 3.68
CA TYR A 105 4.15 -5.26 2.27
C TYR A 105 5.58 -4.75 2.15
N ASN A 106 6.39 -5.50 1.42
CA ASN A 106 7.81 -5.22 1.24
C ASN A 106 8.63 -5.14 2.54
N ALA A 107 8.12 -5.67 3.66
CA ALA A 107 8.79 -5.58 4.96
C ALA A 107 10.19 -6.20 4.96
N ALA A 108 10.45 -7.19 4.10
CA ALA A 108 11.76 -7.84 4.00
C ALA A 108 12.89 -6.90 3.50
N ILE A 109 12.56 -5.77 2.88
CA ILE A 109 13.53 -4.78 2.40
C ILE A 109 13.54 -3.50 3.24
N HIS A 110 12.79 -3.44 4.34
CA HIS A 110 12.88 -2.32 5.26
C HIS A 110 14.22 -2.32 6.00
N ILE A 111 14.79 -1.14 6.23
CA ILE A 111 16.05 -0.98 6.95
C ILE A 111 15.92 -1.29 8.46
N ALA A 112 14.70 -1.30 8.99
CA ALA A 112 14.38 -1.61 10.37
C ALA A 112 12.92 -2.04 10.46
N GLN A 113 12.59 -2.86 11.46
CA GLN A 113 11.23 -3.31 11.73
C GLN A 113 10.65 -2.57 12.94
N PHE A 114 9.33 -2.57 13.02
CA PHE A 114 8.52 -1.79 13.98
C PHE A 114 8.62 -0.27 13.79
N TRP A 115 7.65 0.47 14.31
CA TRP A 115 7.58 1.93 14.23
C TRP A 115 8.75 2.65 14.92
N ASP A 116 9.42 1.98 15.85
CA ASP A 116 10.55 2.51 16.61
C ASP A 116 11.90 1.92 16.16
N GLY A 117 11.88 1.08 15.13
CA GLY A 117 13.11 0.52 14.57
C GLY A 117 13.90 -0.39 15.52
N ARG A 118 13.21 -1.04 16.48
CA ARG A 118 13.89 -1.87 17.50
C ARG A 118 14.39 -3.23 17.01
N ALA A 119 14.06 -3.60 15.77
CA ALA A 119 14.53 -4.81 15.09
C ALA A 119 14.81 -4.52 13.62
#